data_da1b65e44e375884415a91db2a782c3e
#
_entry.id   da1b65e44e375884415a91db2a782c3e
#
_cell.length_a   1.000
_cell.length_b   1.000
_cell.length_c   1.000
_cell.angle_alpha   90.00
_cell.angle_beta   90.00
_cell.angle_gamma   90.00
#
_symmetry.space_group_name_H-M   'P 1'
#
loop_
_entity.id
_entity.type
_entity.pdbx_description
1 polymer ?
#
loop_
_entity_poly.entity_id
_entity_poly.type
_entity_poly.pdbx_seq_one_letter_code
_entity_poly.pdbx_strand_id
1 'polypeptide(L)'
;MLAEISNRCNAVEECYEFMLAYAAQGFRSDRDSKSGGEVRDFLHRAVTALTGLAETCALAAKQEGLESAEKYLAFFAVLDRDARDSLAAIELVLAQPAISSQLIDNLNASIHVRALLTDLFLVSEIVSKHSHPAAEVVASNSNEE
;
A
#
# COMPACT_ATOMS: atom_id res chain seq x y z
N MET A 1 -15.18 2.49 -6.20
CA MET A 1 -13.80 2.55 -6.66
C MET A 1 -12.83 3.21 -5.70
N LEU A 2 -13.16 4.37 -5.17
CA LEU A 2 -12.31 5.02 -4.15
C LEU A 2 -12.18 4.15 -2.89
N ALA A 3 -13.25 3.48 -2.48
CA ALA A 3 -13.21 2.55 -1.34
C ALA A 3 -12.29 1.34 -1.61
N GLU A 4 -12.25 0.84 -2.84
CA GLU A 4 -11.36 -0.25 -3.22
C GLU A 4 -9.89 0.18 -3.14
N ILE A 5 -9.57 1.38 -3.65
CA ILE A 5 -8.22 1.94 -3.56
C ILE A 5 -7.80 2.07 -2.09
N SER A 6 -8.67 2.63 -1.27
CA SER A 6 -8.43 2.80 0.16
C SER A 6 -8.19 1.45 0.86
N ASN A 7 -9.00 0.44 0.55
CA ASN A 7 -8.84 -0.91 1.11
C ASN A 7 -7.51 -1.55 0.70
N ARG A 8 -7.11 -1.38 -0.55
CA ARG A 8 -5.81 -1.88 -1.04
C ARG A 8 -4.64 -1.19 -0.35
N CYS A 9 -4.69 0.13 -0.21
CA CYS A 9 -3.68 0.90 0.51
C CYS A 9 -3.58 0.45 1.97
N ASN A 10 -4.70 0.28 2.63
CA ASN A 10 -4.75 -0.18 4.03
C ASN A 10 -4.13 -1.57 4.19
N ALA A 11 -4.40 -2.49 3.28
CA ALA A 11 -3.83 -3.83 3.32
C ALA A 11 -2.29 -3.80 3.24
N VAL A 12 -1.73 -2.94 2.40
CA VAL A 12 -0.29 -2.78 2.28
C VAL A 12 0.30 -2.13 3.54
N GLU A 13 -0.34 -1.10 4.07
CA GLU A 13 0.09 -0.42 5.30
C GLU A 13 0.06 -1.37 6.50
N GLU A 14 -0.99 -2.17 6.64
CA GLU A 14 -1.09 -3.18 7.70
C GLU A 14 0.01 -4.24 7.58
N CYS A 15 0.31 -4.66 6.36
CA CYS A 15 1.42 -5.57 6.09
C CYS A 15 2.75 -4.95 6.54
N TYR A 16 2.98 -3.68 6.20
CA TYR A 16 4.19 -2.98 6.59
C TYR A 16 4.33 -2.87 8.10
N GLU A 17 3.27 -2.52 8.81
CA GLU A 17 3.26 -2.47 10.28
C GLU A 17 3.58 -3.82 10.89
N PHE A 18 2.98 -4.89 10.37
CA PHE A 18 3.29 -6.25 10.80
C PHE A 18 4.76 -6.61 10.56
N MET A 19 5.29 -6.24 9.39
CA MET A 19 6.69 -6.50 9.03
C MET A 19 7.67 -5.77 9.96
N LEU A 20 7.35 -4.55 10.39
CA LEU A 20 8.17 -3.81 11.36
C LEU A 20 8.24 -4.58 12.69
N ALA A 21 7.11 -5.06 13.18
CA ALA A 21 7.06 -5.83 14.41
C ALA A 21 7.80 -7.18 14.27
N TYR A 22 7.61 -7.86 13.15
CA TYR A 22 8.27 -9.14 12.88
C TYR A 22 9.79 -8.98 12.79
N ALA A 23 10.27 -7.93 12.13
CA ALA A 23 11.70 -7.64 12.02
C ALA A 23 12.36 -7.46 13.39
N ALA A 24 11.63 -6.90 14.34
CA ALA A 24 12.13 -6.64 15.70
C ALA A 24 12.23 -7.89 16.57
N GLN A 25 11.59 -9.00 16.19
CA GLN A 25 11.53 -10.20 17.03
C GLN A 25 12.79 -11.09 17.00
N GLY A 26 13.63 -10.93 15.97
CA GLY A 26 14.85 -11.73 15.87
C GLY A 26 14.65 -13.20 15.54
N PHE A 27 13.55 -13.55 14.89
CA PHE A 27 13.26 -14.94 14.49
C PHE A 27 14.22 -15.39 13.36
N ARG A 28 14.68 -16.64 13.43
CA ARG A 28 15.49 -17.26 12.37
C ARG A 28 14.62 -17.83 11.25
N SER A 29 13.35 -18.14 11.55
CA SER A 29 12.40 -18.71 10.61
C SER A 29 10.98 -18.33 10.99
N ASP A 30 10.09 -18.27 10.01
CA ASP A 30 8.65 -18.09 10.20
C ASP A 30 7.99 -19.27 10.94
N ARG A 31 8.73 -20.36 11.17
CA ARG A 31 8.28 -21.53 11.93
C ARG A 31 8.55 -21.41 13.42
N ASP A 32 9.29 -20.39 13.86
CA ASP A 32 9.74 -20.24 15.25
C ASP A 32 8.64 -19.73 16.20
N SER A 33 7.53 -19.21 15.66
CA SER A 33 6.45 -18.66 16.48
C SER A 33 5.12 -18.61 15.74
N LYS A 34 4.05 -18.30 16.49
CA LYS A 34 2.71 -18.04 15.94
C LYS A 34 2.73 -16.85 14.94
N SER A 35 3.47 -15.79 15.27
CA SER A 35 3.63 -14.61 14.41
C SER A 35 4.27 -14.97 13.07
N GLY A 36 5.15 -15.98 13.05
CA GLY A 36 5.77 -16.47 11.82
C GLY A 36 4.76 -17.02 10.83
N GLY A 37 3.72 -17.73 11.30
CA GLY A 37 2.65 -18.22 10.44
C GLY A 37 1.86 -17.10 9.77
N GLU A 38 1.78 -15.93 10.43
CA GLU A 38 1.05 -14.77 9.93
C GLU A 38 1.82 -13.96 8.88
N VAL A 39 3.17 -14.02 8.88
CA VAL A 39 3.97 -13.20 7.97
C VAL A 39 3.67 -13.51 6.51
N ARG A 40 3.51 -14.78 6.18
CA ARG A 40 3.17 -15.19 4.81
C ARG A 40 1.78 -14.72 4.40
N ASP A 41 0.82 -14.78 5.32
CA ASP A 41 -0.55 -14.31 5.07
C ASP A 41 -0.57 -12.80 4.80
N PHE A 42 0.15 -12.00 5.58
CA PHE A 42 0.26 -10.57 5.35
C PHE A 42 0.94 -10.26 4.00
N LEU A 43 2.02 -10.96 3.67
CA LEU A 43 2.70 -10.80 2.38
C LEU A 43 1.80 -11.16 1.20
N HIS A 44 1.03 -12.24 1.30
CA HIS A 44 0.05 -12.61 0.27
C HIS A 44 -1.05 -11.58 0.12
N ARG A 45 -1.55 -11.01 1.22
CA ARG A 45 -2.54 -9.92 1.16
C ARG A 45 -1.96 -8.68 0.48
N ALA A 46 -0.70 -8.36 0.73
CA ALA A 46 -0.02 -7.26 0.05
C ALA A 46 0.11 -7.52 -1.45
N VAL A 47 0.48 -8.74 -1.86
CA VAL A 47 0.53 -9.12 -3.28
C VAL A 47 -0.82 -8.91 -3.96
N THR A 48 -1.90 -9.38 -3.33
CA THR A 48 -3.26 -9.19 -3.85
C THR A 48 -3.62 -7.72 -3.97
N ALA A 49 -3.30 -6.93 -2.95
CA ALA A 49 -3.63 -5.50 -2.92
C ALA A 49 -2.84 -4.70 -3.96
N LEU A 50 -1.61 -5.09 -4.26
CA LEU A 50 -0.75 -4.39 -5.22
C LEU A 50 -1.01 -4.79 -6.67
N THR A 51 -1.51 -5.99 -6.89
CA THR A 51 -1.78 -6.48 -8.23
C THR A 51 -2.91 -5.69 -8.86
N GLY A 52 -2.61 -4.96 -9.94
CA GLY A 52 -3.59 -4.14 -10.64
C GLY A 52 -3.94 -2.82 -9.95
N LEU A 53 -3.22 -2.43 -8.91
CA LEU A 53 -3.52 -1.20 -8.15
C LEU A 53 -3.47 0.05 -9.02
N ALA A 54 -2.42 0.22 -9.81
CA ALA A 54 -2.26 1.40 -10.67
C ALA A 54 -3.35 1.49 -11.73
N GLU A 55 -3.78 0.35 -12.27
CA GLU A 55 -4.88 0.27 -13.24
C GLU A 55 -6.21 0.68 -12.59
N THR A 56 -6.45 0.22 -11.37
CA THR A 56 -7.62 0.60 -10.59
C THR A 56 -7.64 2.11 -10.32
N CYS A 57 -6.49 2.68 -9.96
CA CYS A 57 -6.34 4.12 -9.74
C CYS A 57 -6.59 4.92 -11.02
N ALA A 58 -6.03 4.48 -12.16
CA ALA A 58 -6.21 5.15 -13.45
C ALA A 58 -7.68 5.13 -13.88
N LEU A 59 -8.37 4.01 -13.68
CA LEU A 59 -9.78 3.87 -13.98
C LEU A 59 -10.64 4.79 -13.10
N ALA A 60 -10.33 4.87 -11.81
CA ALA A 60 -11.01 5.76 -10.88
C ALA A 60 -10.83 7.23 -11.27
N ALA A 61 -9.63 7.64 -11.68
CA ALA A 61 -9.36 9.00 -12.12
C ALA A 61 -10.20 9.39 -13.34
N LYS A 62 -10.38 8.46 -14.27
CA LYS A 62 -11.22 8.67 -15.45
C LYS A 62 -12.71 8.75 -15.11
N GLN A 63 -13.18 7.86 -14.24
CA GLN A 63 -14.59 7.79 -13.86
C GLN A 63 -15.04 8.98 -13.02
N GLU A 64 -14.17 9.46 -12.12
CA GLU A 64 -14.47 10.63 -11.29
C GLU A 64 -14.33 11.96 -12.04
N GLY A 65 -13.81 11.95 -13.26
CA GLY A 65 -13.66 13.15 -14.08
C GLY A 65 -12.76 14.20 -13.42
N LEU A 66 -11.67 13.76 -12.81
CA LEU A 66 -10.78 14.64 -12.05
C LEU A 66 -10.13 15.69 -12.94
N GLU A 67 -10.07 16.93 -12.43
CA GLU A 67 -9.26 17.98 -13.04
C GLU A 67 -7.79 17.55 -13.04
N SER A 68 -7.06 17.90 -14.08
CA SER A 68 -5.65 17.51 -14.24
C SER A 68 -5.43 16.00 -14.29
N ALA A 69 -6.39 15.25 -14.91
CA ALA A 69 -6.32 13.79 -15.03
C ALA A 69 -4.96 13.31 -15.58
N GLU A 70 -4.33 14.04 -16.48
CA GLU A 70 -3.02 13.72 -17.03
C GLU A 70 -1.92 13.66 -15.97
N LYS A 71 -2.00 14.50 -14.93
CA LYS A 71 -1.04 14.51 -13.82
C LYS A 71 -1.24 13.29 -12.92
N TYR A 72 -2.49 12.92 -12.68
CA TYR A 72 -2.81 11.69 -11.95
C TYR A 72 -2.30 10.46 -12.71
N LEU A 73 -2.55 10.40 -14.01
CA LEU A 73 -2.10 9.28 -14.84
C LEU A 73 -0.57 9.17 -14.88
N ALA A 74 0.13 10.31 -14.95
CA ALA A 74 1.59 10.34 -14.89
C ALA A 74 2.11 9.75 -13.57
N PHE A 75 1.49 10.13 -12.46
CA PHE A 75 1.87 9.59 -11.14
C PHE A 75 1.51 8.10 -11.01
N PHE A 76 0.38 7.67 -11.55
CA PHE A 76 0.01 6.26 -11.50
C PHE A 76 0.95 5.38 -12.33
N ALA A 77 1.62 5.94 -13.34
CA ALA A 77 2.70 5.24 -14.03
C ALA A 77 3.92 5.01 -13.12
N VAL A 78 4.24 5.99 -12.25
CA VAL A 78 5.28 5.83 -11.22
C VAL A 78 4.85 4.77 -10.20
N LEU A 79 3.62 4.85 -9.72
CA LEU A 79 3.07 3.86 -8.78
C LEU A 79 3.11 2.44 -9.36
N ASP A 80 2.76 2.28 -10.64
CA ASP A 80 2.79 0.96 -11.30
C ASP A 80 4.20 0.37 -11.28
N ARG A 81 5.20 1.18 -11.58
CA ARG A 81 6.60 0.75 -11.58
C ARG A 81 7.06 0.34 -10.18
N ASP A 82 6.77 1.18 -9.18
CA ASP A 82 7.16 0.93 -7.80
C ASP A 82 6.42 -0.30 -7.23
N ALA A 83 5.15 -0.47 -7.59
CA ALA A 83 4.37 -1.64 -7.20
C ALA A 83 4.92 -2.93 -7.82
N ARG A 84 5.27 -2.92 -9.09
CA ARG A 84 5.85 -4.09 -9.77
C ARG A 84 7.21 -4.47 -9.18
N ASP A 85 8.06 -3.49 -8.90
CA ASP A 85 9.36 -3.72 -8.29
C ASP A 85 9.21 -4.30 -6.87
N SER A 86 8.27 -3.76 -6.10
CA SER A 86 7.97 -4.26 -4.76
C SER A 86 7.36 -5.66 -4.78
N LEU A 87 6.46 -5.94 -5.73
CA LEU A 87 5.89 -7.27 -5.93
C LEU A 87 6.98 -8.30 -6.19
N ALA A 88 7.94 -7.99 -7.06
CA ALA A 88 9.06 -8.88 -7.35
C ALA A 88 9.87 -9.19 -6.08
N ALA A 89 10.11 -8.17 -5.25
CA ALA A 89 10.83 -8.35 -3.99
C ALA A 89 10.03 -9.20 -2.98
N ILE A 90 8.74 -8.91 -2.83
CA ILE A 90 7.85 -9.67 -1.93
C ILE A 90 7.74 -11.13 -2.38
N GLU A 91 7.55 -11.37 -3.66
CA GLU A 91 7.45 -12.73 -4.21
C GLU A 91 8.75 -13.51 -4.04
N LEU A 92 9.90 -12.82 -4.16
CA LEU A 92 11.19 -13.45 -3.87
C LEU A 92 11.28 -13.91 -2.42
N VAL A 93 10.83 -13.08 -1.48
CA VAL A 93 10.79 -13.43 -0.05
C VAL A 93 9.84 -14.60 0.18
N LEU A 94 8.64 -14.57 -0.39
CA LEU A 94 7.65 -15.65 -0.27
C LEU A 94 8.15 -16.98 -0.84
N ALA A 95 9.04 -16.94 -1.82
CA ALA A 95 9.63 -18.14 -2.42
C ALA A 95 10.67 -18.82 -1.51
N GLN A 96 11.09 -18.17 -0.43
CA GLN A 96 12.08 -18.75 0.47
C GLN A 96 11.47 -19.82 1.37
N PRO A 97 12.19 -20.92 1.65
CA PRO A 97 11.68 -21.98 2.53
C PRO A 97 11.54 -21.51 3.98
N ALA A 98 12.28 -20.50 4.38
CA ALA A 98 12.21 -19.90 5.72
C ALA A 98 12.31 -18.39 5.60
N ILE A 99 11.46 -17.68 6.33
CA ILE A 99 11.44 -16.20 6.36
C ILE A 99 11.90 -15.74 7.75
N SER A 100 13.15 -15.25 7.81
CA SER A 100 13.71 -14.73 9.06
C SER A 100 13.29 -13.27 9.28
N SER A 101 13.39 -12.82 10.53
CA SER A 101 13.25 -11.40 10.86
C SER A 101 14.25 -10.53 10.10
N GLN A 102 15.47 -11.01 9.90
CA GLN A 102 16.50 -10.29 9.14
C GLN A 102 16.11 -10.12 7.69
N LEU A 103 15.52 -11.16 7.08
CA LEU A 103 15.04 -11.08 5.69
C LEU A 103 13.92 -10.03 5.56
N ILE A 104 13.00 -10.00 6.52
CA ILE A 104 11.93 -9.00 6.54
C ILE A 104 12.48 -7.60 6.80
N ASP A 105 13.48 -7.47 7.67
CA ASP A 105 14.14 -6.19 7.90
C ASP A 105 14.78 -5.64 6.60
N ASN A 106 15.45 -6.52 5.86
CA ASN A 106 16.03 -6.17 4.56
C ASN A 106 14.95 -5.77 3.54
N LEU A 107 13.82 -6.46 3.53
CA LEU A 107 12.68 -6.11 2.65
C LEU A 107 12.13 -4.72 3.00
N ASN A 108 11.92 -4.44 4.30
CA ASN A 108 11.45 -3.15 4.77
C ASN A 108 12.41 -2.01 4.43
N ALA A 109 13.70 -2.27 4.48
CA ALA A 109 14.73 -1.28 4.18
C ALA A 109 14.93 -1.08 2.67
N SER A 110 14.36 -1.95 1.83
CA SER A 110 14.56 -1.87 0.39
C SER A 110 13.99 -0.56 -0.17
N ILE A 111 14.69 0.02 -1.13
CA ILE A 111 14.25 1.24 -1.81
C ILE A 111 12.89 1.05 -2.50
N HIS A 112 12.61 -0.17 -2.97
CA HIS A 112 11.38 -0.48 -3.68
C HIS A 112 10.15 -0.37 -2.77
N VAL A 113 10.19 -0.99 -1.62
CA VAL A 113 9.10 -0.94 -0.63
C VAL A 113 8.94 0.47 -0.08
N ARG A 114 10.03 1.16 0.18
CA ARG A 114 10.00 2.55 0.70
C ARG A 114 9.40 3.50 -0.34
N ALA A 115 9.77 3.37 -1.61
CA ALA A 115 9.18 4.17 -2.68
C ALA A 115 7.68 3.89 -2.82
N LEU A 116 7.29 2.63 -2.80
CA LEU A 116 5.89 2.22 -2.85
C LEU A 116 5.08 2.84 -1.72
N LEU A 117 5.58 2.77 -0.48
CA LEU A 117 4.87 3.33 0.68
C LEU A 117 4.69 4.84 0.54
N THR A 118 5.70 5.55 0.05
CA THR A 118 5.59 6.99 -0.22
C THR A 118 4.49 7.27 -1.23
N ASP A 119 4.43 6.51 -2.32
CA ASP A 119 3.39 6.63 -3.35
C ASP A 119 2.00 6.40 -2.75
N LEU A 120 1.86 5.37 -1.91
CA LEU A 120 0.58 5.02 -1.29
C LEU A 120 0.13 6.08 -0.29
N PHE A 121 1.03 6.70 0.45
CA PHE A 121 0.68 7.80 1.35
C PHE A 121 0.16 9.00 0.57
N LEU A 122 0.75 9.32 -0.57
CA LEU A 122 0.25 10.38 -1.45
C LEU A 122 -1.14 10.05 -1.99
N VAL A 123 -1.32 8.86 -2.51
CA VAL A 123 -2.61 8.41 -3.05
C VAL A 123 -3.68 8.39 -1.97
N SER A 124 -3.38 7.84 -0.80
CA SER A 124 -4.33 7.77 0.33
C SER A 124 -4.79 9.15 0.76
N GLU A 125 -3.89 10.11 0.86
CA GLU A 125 -4.23 11.50 1.24
C GLU A 125 -5.16 12.14 0.21
N ILE A 126 -4.87 11.95 -1.09
CA ILE A 126 -5.68 12.49 -2.17
C ILE A 126 -7.06 11.85 -2.20
N VAL A 127 -7.12 10.52 -2.08
CA VAL A 127 -8.39 9.77 -2.08
C VAL A 127 -9.25 10.18 -0.88
N SER A 128 -8.65 10.34 0.28
CA SER A 128 -9.35 10.80 1.49
C SER A 128 -10.02 12.16 1.29
N LYS A 129 -9.33 13.10 0.65
CA LYS A 129 -9.88 14.43 0.34
C LYS A 129 -11.04 14.37 -0.64
N HIS A 130 -10.95 13.53 -1.67
CA HIS A 130 -12.02 13.37 -2.66
C HIS A 130 -13.23 12.61 -2.11
N SER A 131 -13.07 11.83 -1.05
CA SER A 131 -14.17 11.07 -0.43
C SER A 131 -15.13 11.96 0.37
N HIS A 132 -14.71 13.16 0.80
CA HIS A 132 -15.49 14.00 1.71
C HIS A 132 -15.61 15.48 1.29
N PRO A 133 -15.71 15.83 -0.01
CA PRO A 133 -15.79 17.25 -0.40
C PRO A 133 -17.08 17.94 0.09
N ALA A 134 -18.21 17.20 0.17
CA ALA A 134 -19.50 17.74 0.61
C ALA A 134 -19.54 18.01 2.12
N ALA A 135 -18.85 17.20 2.93
CA ALA A 135 -18.79 17.39 4.38
C ALA A 135 -18.00 18.65 4.76
N GLU A 136 -16.92 18.98 4.02
CA GLU A 136 -16.13 20.20 4.24
C GLU A 136 -16.93 21.45 3.91
N VAL A 137 -17.71 21.44 2.84
CA VAL A 137 -18.57 22.57 2.44
C VAL A 137 -19.65 22.84 3.47
N VAL A 138 -20.28 21.81 4.00
CA VAL A 138 -21.32 21.96 5.05
C VAL A 138 -20.74 22.50 6.34
N ALA A 139 -19.54 22.06 6.73
CA ALA A 139 -18.86 22.55 7.92
C ALA A 139 -18.46 24.03 7.82
N SER A 140 -18.06 24.51 6.64
CA SER A 140 -17.72 25.92 6.43
C SER A 140 -18.95 26.83 6.47
N ASN A 141 -20.10 26.36 6.02
CA ASN A 141 -21.33 27.14 6.04
C ASN A 141 -21.98 27.24 7.43
N SER A 142 -21.73 26.29 8.31
CA SER A 142 -22.27 26.31 9.68
C SER A 142 -21.52 27.26 10.62
N ASN A 143 -20.35 27.75 10.22
CA ASN A 143 -19.57 28.71 11.01
C ASN A 143 -19.87 30.19 10.68
N GLU A 144 -20.73 30.48 9.71
CA GLU A 144 -21.10 31.83 9.30
C GLU A 144 -22.44 32.31 9.91
N GLU A 145 -23.10 31.50 10.70
CA GLU A 145 -24.29 31.83 11.47
C GLU A 145 -23.97 32.01 12.97
#